data_be822537e742c8d2e10e2418bfc0a5ca
#
_entry.id   be822537e742c8d2e10e2418bfc0a5ca
#
_cell.length_a   1.000
_cell.length_b   1.000
_cell.length_c   1.000
_cell.angle_alpha   90.00
_cell.angle_beta   90.00
_cell.angle_gamma   90.00
#
_symmetry.space_group_name_H-M   'P 1'
#
loop_
_entity.id
_entity.type
_entity.pdbx_description
1 polymer ?
#
loop_
_entity_poly.entity_id
_entity_poly.type
_entity_poly.pdbx_seq_one_letter_code
_entity_poly.pdbx_strand_id
1 'polypeptide(L)'
;AGYPWFNTRARDEFVSLPGATLCIGRPDRFESIVKTAIREINKLMNGENSEFIEQIDAPDALLWFIWSIQQYGIHESKEDMFRKYGDICNEIMQFIIRQKHPNLYLHDNGLLYVDGRDTPMTWMNATENNKPITPRTGYVVETNALWYNALCFISEYANRLKDTKAQKA
;
A
#
# COMPACT_ATOMS: atom_id res chain seq x y z
N ALA A 1 -6.94 1.22 -12.78
CA ALA A 1 -6.35 1.62 -14.05
C ALA A 1 -7.32 2.49 -14.83
N GLY A 2 -6.89 3.67 -15.24
CA GLY A 2 -7.74 4.62 -15.95
C GLY A 2 -7.61 4.55 -17.47
N TYR A 3 -7.24 3.36 -17.99
CA TYR A 3 -7.08 3.16 -19.43
C TYR A 3 -8.40 3.43 -20.19
N PRO A 4 -8.38 4.09 -21.38
CA PRO A 4 -7.19 4.63 -22.06
C PRO A 4 -6.83 6.07 -21.68
N TRP A 5 -7.57 6.73 -20.79
CA TRP A 5 -7.50 8.17 -20.55
C TRP A 5 -6.49 8.55 -19.47
N PHE A 6 -6.29 7.66 -18.50
CA PHE A 6 -5.39 7.86 -17.37
C PHE A 6 -4.44 6.67 -17.29
N ASN A 7 -3.19 6.92 -16.95
CA ASN A 7 -2.20 5.87 -16.70
C ASN A 7 -2.58 5.00 -15.49
N THR A 8 -1.75 4.05 -15.15
CA THR A 8 -1.93 3.24 -13.96
C THR A 8 -1.77 4.12 -12.71
N ARG A 9 -2.81 4.20 -11.90
CA ARG A 9 -2.79 4.89 -10.61
C ARG A 9 -2.72 3.86 -9.48
N ALA A 10 -1.82 4.08 -8.53
CA ALA A 10 -1.51 3.11 -7.46
C ALA A 10 -2.74 2.65 -6.68
N ARG A 11 -3.55 3.58 -6.17
CA ARG A 11 -4.78 3.23 -5.42
C ARG A 11 -5.72 2.38 -6.23
N ASP A 12 -6.03 2.82 -7.45
CA ASP A 12 -6.99 2.13 -8.32
C ASP A 12 -6.50 0.75 -8.71
N GLU A 13 -5.20 0.61 -8.98
CA GLU A 13 -4.56 -0.66 -9.27
C GLU A 13 -4.66 -1.61 -8.08
N PHE A 14 -4.18 -1.21 -6.91
CA PHE A 14 -4.11 -2.11 -5.76
C PHE A 14 -5.50 -2.50 -5.21
N VAL A 15 -6.47 -1.60 -5.27
CA VAL A 15 -7.86 -1.91 -4.88
C VAL A 15 -8.52 -2.89 -5.86
N SER A 16 -8.30 -2.72 -7.17
CA SER A 16 -8.93 -3.56 -8.19
C SER A 16 -8.20 -4.88 -8.45
N LEU A 17 -6.90 -4.95 -8.13
CA LEU A 17 -6.02 -6.07 -8.48
C LEU A 17 -6.55 -7.44 -8.03
N PRO A 18 -7.01 -7.66 -6.79
CA PRO A 18 -7.54 -8.96 -6.39
C PRO A 18 -8.75 -9.38 -7.22
N GLY A 19 -9.70 -8.47 -7.44
CA GLY A 19 -10.91 -8.74 -8.24
C GLY A 19 -10.59 -9.02 -9.71
N ALA A 20 -9.66 -8.27 -10.29
CA ALA A 20 -9.28 -8.39 -11.69
C ALA A 20 -8.38 -9.61 -11.98
N THR A 21 -7.86 -10.28 -10.96
CA THR A 21 -6.92 -11.39 -11.12
C THR A 21 -7.29 -12.62 -10.29
N LEU A 22 -7.22 -12.54 -8.96
CA LEU A 22 -7.43 -13.69 -8.08
C LEU A 22 -8.85 -14.24 -8.17
N CYS A 23 -9.86 -13.37 -8.16
CA CYS A 23 -11.27 -13.78 -8.24
C CYS A 23 -11.64 -14.46 -9.57
N ILE A 24 -10.83 -14.28 -10.61
CA ILE A 24 -11.02 -14.95 -11.91
C ILE A 24 -10.02 -16.09 -12.16
N GLY A 25 -9.35 -16.55 -11.09
CA GLY A 25 -8.42 -17.68 -11.13
C GLY A 25 -7.11 -17.40 -11.87
N ARG A 26 -6.59 -16.17 -11.83
CA ARG A 26 -5.36 -15.76 -12.50
C ARG A 26 -4.29 -15.24 -11.51
N PRO A 27 -3.85 -16.08 -10.56
CA PRO A 27 -2.77 -15.69 -9.63
C PRO A 27 -1.45 -15.36 -10.36
N ASP A 28 -1.20 -15.98 -11.52
CA ASP A 28 -0.06 -15.66 -12.38
C ASP A 28 -0.03 -14.17 -12.79
N ARG A 29 -1.19 -13.60 -13.09
CA ARG A 29 -1.32 -12.18 -13.44
C ARG A 29 -1.13 -11.29 -12.22
N PHE A 30 -1.72 -11.69 -11.08
CA PHE A 30 -1.50 -10.99 -9.82
C PHE A 30 0.00 -10.87 -9.52
N GLU A 31 0.73 -11.98 -9.53
CA GLU A 31 2.16 -12.01 -9.24
C GLU A 31 3.00 -11.16 -10.21
N SER A 32 2.65 -11.18 -11.50
CA SER A 32 3.32 -10.36 -12.51
C SER A 32 3.15 -8.86 -12.25
N ILE A 33 1.94 -8.43 -11.91
CA ILE A 33 1.62 -7.02 -11.60
C ILE A 33 2.31 -6.60 -10.30
N VAL A 34 2.20 -7.43 -9.25
CA VAL A 34 2.85 -7.18 -7.97
C VAL A 34 4.38 -7.05 -8.11
N LYS A 35 5.01 -7.84 -8.97
CA LYS A 35 6.44 -7.73 -9.26
C LYS A 35 6.80 -6.34 -9.82
N THR A 36 5.97 -5.80 -10.71
CA THR A 36 6.15 -4.45 -11.24
C THR A 36 5.92 -3.40 -10.13
N ALA A 37 4.86 -3.55 -9.35
CA ALA A 37 4.55 -2.67 -8.24
C ALA A 37 5.69 -2.60 -7.22
N ILE A 38 6.27 -3.74 -6.82
CA ILE A 38 7.42 -3.80 -5.90
C ILE A 38 8.60 -3.00 -6.43
N ARG A 39 8.89 -3.08 -7.73
CA ARG A 39 9.97 -2.29 -8.33
C ARG A 39 9.72 -0.80 -8.20
N GLU A 40 8.50 -0.33 -8.48
CA GLU A 40 8.16 1.09 -8.38
C GLU A 40 8.06 1.57 -6.92
N ILE A 41 7.61 0.71 -5.99
CA ILE A 41 7.65 0.97 -4.54
C ILE A 41 9.09 1.14 -4.06
N ASN A 42 10.02 0.28 -4.52
CA ASN A 42 11.43 0.40 -4.16
C ASN A 42 12.05 1.72 -4.66
N LYS A 43 11.67 2.18 -5.87
CA LYS A 43 12.06 3.51 -6.35
C LYS A 43 11.59 4.61 -5.40
N LEU A 44 10.30 4.62 -5.02
CA LEU A 44 9.78 5.58 -4.05
C LEU A 44 10.56 5.54 -2.73
N MET A 45 10.81 4.35 -2.18
CA MET A 45 11.55 4.20 -0.92
C MET A 45 13.00 4.69 -1.00
N ASN A 46 13.59 4.67 -2.20
CA ASN A 46 14.92 5.21 -2.48
C ASN A 46 14.91 6.70 -2.85
N GLY A 47 13.76 7.36 -2.88
CA GLY A 47 13.63 8.77 -3.26
C GLY A 47 13.65 9.01 -4.78
N GLU A 48 13.38 7.98 -5.57
CA GLU A 48 13.29 8.04 -7.03
C GLU A 48 11.83 8.17 -7.49
N ASN A 49 11.62 8.72 -8.68
CA ASN A 49 10.28 8.81 -9.26
C ASN A 49 9.83 7.46 -9.85
N SER A 50 8.57 7.14 -9.67
CA SER A 50 7.93 6.01 -10.36
C SER A 50 7.75 6.33 -11.85
N GLU A 51 8.02 5.35 -12.71
CA GLU A 51 7.89 5.47 -14.17
C GLU A 51 6.55 4.89 -14.68
N PHE A 52 6.00 3.92 -13.97
CA PHE A 52 4.86 3.12 -14.46
C PHE A 52 3.59 3.29 -13.64
N ILE A 53 3.70 3.76 -12.41
CA ILE A 53 2.57 3.87 -11.49
C ILE A 53 2.49 5.30 -10.95
N GLU A 54 1.47 6.04 -11.39
CA GLU A 54 1.20 7.38 -10.89
C GLU A 54 0.67 7.36 -9.46
N GLN A 55 0.94 8.41 -8.70
CA GLN A 55 0.44 8.61 -7.34
C GLN A 55 0.80 7.45 -6.39
N ILE A 56 1.96 6.81 -6.60
CA ILE A 56 2.45 5.75 -5.70
C ILE A 56 2.80 6.30 -4.32
N ASP A 57 3.07 7.61 -4.24
CA ASP A 57 3.30 8.40 -3.04
C ASP A 57 2.01 8.94 -2.39
N ALA A 58 0.83 8.57 -2.92
CA ALA A 58 -0.42 8.91 -2.25
C ALA A 58 -0.49 8.26 -0.86
N PRO A 59 -1.06 8.93 0.15
CA PRO A 59 -1.03 8.48 1.55
C PRO A 59 -1.53 7.07 1.79
N ASP A 60 -2.49 6.60 1.01
CA ASP A 60 -3.10 5.29 1.16
C ASP A 60 -2.58 4.23 0.18
N ALA A 61 -1.76 4.60 -0.81
CA ALA A 61 -1.33 3.70 -1.88
C ALA A 61 -0.58 2.46 -1.35
N LEU A 62 0.45 2.67 -0.53
CA LEU A 62 1.24 1.56 0.03
C LEU A 62 0.41 0.69 1.00
N LEU A 63 -0.56 1.27 1.68
CA LEU A 63 -1.46 0.55 2.58
C LEU A 63 -2.45 -0.31 1.78
N TRP A 64 -2.95 0.17 0.64
CA TRP A 64 -3.73 -0.63 -0.30
C TRP A 64 -2.90 -1.75 -0.95
N PHE A 65 -1.62 -1.52 -1.21
CA PHE A 65 -0.73 -2.60 -1.64
C PHE A 65 -0.68 -3.72 -0.61
N ILE A 66 -0.44 -3.42 0.68
CA ILE A 66 -0.44 -4.42 1.76
C ILE A 66 -1.78 -5.16 1.82
N TRP A 67 -2.90 -4.44 1.71
CA TRP A 67 -4.22 -5.05 1.67
C TRP A 67 -4.38 -6.01 0.48
N SER A 68 -3.91 -5.63 -0.70
CA SER A 68 -3.98 -6.51 -1.88
C SER A 68 -3.15 -7.79 -1.70
N ILE A 69 -1.99 -7.71 -1.04
CA ILE A 69 -1.19 -8.87 -0.68
C ILE A 69 -1.95 -9.80 0.30
N GLN A 70 -2.68 -9.24 1.26
CA GLN A 70 -3.52 -10.04 2.16
C GLN A 70 -4.59 -10.84 1.39
N GLN A 71 -5.18 -10.24 0.33
CA GLN A 71 -6.14 -10.95 -0.52
C GLN A 71 -5.49 -12.14 -1.24
N TYR A 72 -4.22 -12.02 -1.66
CA TYR A 72 -3.49 -13.18 -2.20
C TYR A 72 -3.41 -14.31 -1.17
N GLY A 73 -3.14 -14.01 0.09
CA GLY A 73 -3.08 -15.02 1.16
C GLY A 73 -4.42 -15.71 1.45
N ILE A 74 -5.55 -15.03 1.18
CA ILE A 74 -6.90 -15.60 1.31
C ILE A 74 -7.22 -16.54 0.14
N HIS A 75 -6.83 -16.18 -1.07
CA HIS A 75 -7.14 -16.94 -2.29
C HIS A 75 -6.20 -18.11 -2.53
N GLU A 76 -4.93 -17.97 -2.22
CA GLU A 76 -3.90 -18.96 -2.47
C GLU A 76 -3.44 -19.64 -1.17
N SER A 77 -2.52 -19.05 -0.47
CA SER A 77 -1.97 -19.58 0.78
C SER A 77 -1.37 -18.46 1.63
N LYS A 78 -1.68 -18.47 2.91
CA LYS A 78 -1.14 -17.52 3.88
C LYS A 78 0.37 -17.71 4.09
N GLU A 79 0.84 -18.96 4.05
CA GLU A 79 2.26 -19.31 4.14
C GLU A 79 3.02 -18.77 2.93
N ASP A 80 2.49 -18.98 1.73
CA ASP A 80 3.09 -18.53 0.48
C ASP A 80 3.09 -17.00 0.39
N MET A 81 2.02 -16.35 0.81
CA MET A 81 1.93 -14.89 0.91
C MET A 81 3.04 -14.32 1.79
N PHE A 82 3.23 -14.82 3.01
CA PHE A 82 4.27 -14.33 3.90
C PHE A 82 5.67 -14.63 3.35
N ARG A 83 5.88 -15.80 2.75
CA ARG A 83 7.15 -16.19 2.15
C ARG A 83 7.54 -15.28 0.98
N LYS A 84 6.59 -14.91 0.13
CA LYS A 84 6.83 -14.09 -1.07
C LYS A 84 6.87 -12.59 -0.78
N TYR A 85 6.01 -12.11 0.12
CA TYR A 85 5.71 -10.69 0.24
C TYR A 85 5.86 -10.12 1.65
N GLY A 86 6.13 -10.96 2.65
CA GLY A 86 6.24 -10.51 4.04
C GLY A 86 7.33 -9.46 4.23
N ASP A 87 8.49 -9.67 3.61
CA ASP A 87 9.64 -8.77 3.73
C ASP A 87 9.34 -7.39 3.14
N ILE A 88 8.83 -7.31 1.91
CA ILE A 88 8.50 -6.01 1.29
C ILE A 88 7.40 -5.27 2.05
N CYS A 89 6.40 -5.98 2.57
CA CYS A 89 5.38 -5.36 3.42
C CYS A 89 5.98 -4.79 4.71
N ASN A 90 6.94 -5.49 5.32
CA ASN A 90 7.66 -4.99 6.48
C ASN A 90 8.53 -3.78 6.15
N GLU A 91 9.21 -3.76 5.02
CA GLU A 91 10.00 -2.61 4.54
C GLU A 91 9.13 -1.37 4.34
N ILE A 92 7.95 -1.52 3.73
CA ILE A 92 6.95 -0.45 3.59
C ILE A 92 6.55 0.08 4.96
N MET A 93 6.25 -0.79 5.92
CA MET A 93 5.88 -0.37 7.27
C MET A 93 7.01 0.39 7.96
N GLN A 94 8.26 -0.08 7.84
CA GLN A 94 9.42 0.61 8.37
C GLN A 94 9.65 1.97 7.69
N PHE A 95 9.39 2.09 6.39
CA PHE A 95 9.47 3.34 5.66
C PHE A 95 8.47 4.38 6.20
N ILE A 96 7.24 3.97 6.49
CA ILE A 96 6.23 4.84 7.10
C ILE A 96 6.59 5.17 8.56
N ILE A 97 6.92 4.17 9.39
CA ILE A 97 7.26 4.36 10.81
C ILE A 97 8.45 5.30 11.00
N ARG A 98 9.45 5.22 10.12
CA ARG A 98 10.63 6.09 10.14
C ARG A 98 10.36 7.48 9.54
N GLN A 99 9.11 7.82 9.26
CA GLN A 99 8.70 9.11 8.71
C GLN A 99 9.40 9.47 7.39
N LYS A 100 9.65 8.47 6.54
CA LYS A 100 10.27 8.66 5.23
C LYS A 100 9.26 8.84 4.10
N HIS A 101 7.99 8.51 4.34
CA HIS A 101 6.93 8.69 3.36
C HIS A 101 6.63 10.17 3.16
N PRO A 102 6.60 10.71 1.93
CA PRO A 102 6.51 12.15 1.70
C PRO A 102 5.18 12.77 2.15
N ASN A 103 4.09 11.99 2.16
CA ASN A 103 2.73 12.49 2.36
C ASN A 103 2.02 11.85 3.57
N LEU A 104 2.74 11.13 4.44
CA LEU A 104 2.23 10.53 5.67
C LEU A 104 3.09 10.92 6.86
N TYR A 105 2.45 11.35 7.92
CA TYR A 105 3.11 11.76 9.16
C TYR A 105 2.58 10.92 10.33
N LEU A 106 3.41 10.06 10.90
CA LEU A 106 3.05 9.28 12.09
C LEU A 106 3.20 10.17 13.33
N HIS A 107 2.11 10.40 14.04
CA HIS A 107 2.09 11.20 15.27
C HIS A 107 2.23 10.31 16.51
N ASP A 108 2.58 10.93 17.66
CA ASP A 108 2.83 10.22 18.94
C ASP A 108 1.61 9.45 19.45
N ASN A 109 0.40 9.80 19.00
CA ASN A 109 -0.83 9.06 19.31
C ASN A 109 -0.98 7.76 18.48
N GLY A 110 -0.02 7.45 17.62
CA GLY A 110 -0.01 6.26 16.78
C GLY A 110 -0.85 6.36 15.50
N LEU A 111 -1.45 7.52 15.22
CA LEU A 111 -2.25 7.76 14.03
C LEU A 111 -1.45 8.44 12.92
N LEU A 112 -1.82 8.14 11.68
CA LEU A 112 -1.28 8.78 10.50
C LEU A 112 -2.05 10.06 10.17
N TYR A 113 -1.32 11.16 10.05
CA TYR A 113 -1.81 12.46 9.63
C TYR A 113 -1.51 12.68 8.13
N VAL A 114 -2.46 13.29 7.43
CA VAL A 114 -2.39 13.65 6.02
C VAL A 114 -2.65 15.14 5.86
N ASP A 115 -1.90 15.83 5.02
CA ASP A 115 -2.15 17.24 4.67
C ASP A 115 -2.69 17.37 3.25
N GLY A 116 -3.99 17.52 3.14
CA GLY A 116 -4.70 17.65 1.87
C GLY A 116 -5.20 19.07 1.57
N ARG A 117 -4.61 20.11 2.21
CA ARG A 117 -5.08 21.51 2.05
C ARG A 117 -4.88 22.03 0.63
N ASP A 118 -3.72 21.79 0.06
CA ASP A 118 -3.32 22.36 -1.22
C ASP A 118 -3.31 21.32 -2.36
N THR A 119 -3.22 20.04 -2.02
CA THR A 119 -3.16 18.94 -2.99
C THR A 119 -4.10 17.82 -2.55
N PRO A 120 -4.90 17.25 -3.49
CA PRO A 120 -5.79 16.14 -3.11
C PRO A 120 -4.98 14.89 -2.75
N MET A 121 -5.12 14.45 -1.50
CA MET A 121 -4.35 13.35 -0.92
C MET A 121 -5.15 12.05 -0.73
N THR A 122 -6.44 12.06 -1.06
CA THR A 122 -7.32 10.88 -0.87
C THR A 122 -8.03 10.52 -2.17
N TRP A 123 -8.91 9.54 -2.11
CA TRP A 123 -9.80 9.18 -3.23
C TRP A 123 -10.77 10.32 -3.63
N MET A 124 -11.04 11.26 -2.71
CA MET A 124 -11.80 12.48 -3.00
C MET A 124 -10.87 13.53 -3.61
N ASN A 125 -10.47 13.31 -4.85
CA ASN A 125 -9.38 14.05 -5.52
C ASN A 125 -9.85 15.04 -6.58
N ALA A 126 -11.13 15.38 -6.61
CA ALA A 126 -11.63 16.41 -7.51
C ALA A 126 -11.05 17.80 -7.16
N THR A 127 -10.71 18.56 -8.19
CA THR A 127 -10.15 19.90 -8.03
C THR A 127 -10.94 20.94 -8.82
N GLU A 128 -10.96 22.17 -8.30
CA GLU A 128 -11.43 23.36 -9.00
C GLU A 128 -10.33 24.43 -8.92
N ASN A 129 -9.95 25.02 -10.05
CA ASN A 129 -8.86 25.98 -10.12
C ASN A 129 -7.55 25.48 -9.46
N ASN A 130 -7.22 24.21 -9.65
CA ASN A 130 -6.09 23.49 -9.06
C ASN A 130 -6.11 23.37 -7.52
N LYS A 131 -7.25 23.58 -6.89
CA LYS A 131 -7.43 23.37 -5.44
C LYS A 131 -8.39 22.21 -5.17
N PRO A 132 -8.14 21.42 -4.12
CA PRO A 132 -9.08 20.36 -3.73
C PRO A 132 -10.47 20.93 -3.44
N ILE A 133 -11.51 20.36 -4.05
CA ILE A 133 -12.91 20.68 -3.69
C ILE A 133 -13.19 20.17 -2.28
N THR A 134 -12.62 19.03 -1.93
CA THR A 134 -12.73 18.42 -0.61
C THR A 134 -11.34 18.26 0.00
N PRO A 135 -10.78 19.30 0.62
CA PRO A 135 -9.49 19.19 1.29
C PRO A 135 -9.62 18.26 2.50
N ARG A 136 -9.01 17.10 2.40
CA ARG A 136 -9.01 16.08 3.47
C ARG A 136 -7.68 16.16 4.21
N THR A 137 -7.71 16.86 5.35
CA THR A 137 -6.55 17.10 6.20
C THR A 137 -6.82 16.56 7.60
N GLY A 138 -5.83 15.95 8.22
CA GLY A 138 -5.93 15.40 9.56
C GLY A 138 -5.80 13.88 9.60
N TYR A 139 -6.44 13.27 10.60
CA TYR A 139 -6.47 11.81 10.77
C TYR A 139 -7.60 11.21 9.93
N VAL A 140 -7.31 11.05 8.64
CA VAL A 140 -8.29 10.52 7.68
C VAL A 140 -8.68 9.09 8.06
N VAL A 141 -9.98 8.82 8.20
CA VAL A 141 -10.51 7.56 8.75
C VAL A 141 -10.07 6.35 7.94
N GLU A 142 -10.25 6.38 6.62
CA GLU A 142 -9.88 5.28 5.74
C GLU A 142 -8.38 4.98 5.75
N THR A 143 -7.53 6.01 5.76
CA THR A 143 -6.08 5.85 5.86
C THR A 143 -5.69 5.19 7.18
N ASN A 144 -6.30 5.61 8.30
CA ASN A 144 -6.03 5.02 9.60
C ASN A 144 -6.62 3.62 9.78
N ALA A 145 -7.74 3.31 9.13
CA ALA A 145 -8.26 1.94 9.09
C ALA A 145 -7.31 0.99 8.35
N LEU A 146 -6.78 1.41 7.19
CA LEU A 146 -5.76 0.66 6.46
C LEU A 146 -4.45 0.53 7.25
N TRP A 147 -4.05 1.59 7.95
CA TRP A 147 -2.88 1.58 8.84
C TRP A 147 -3.01 0.54 9.94
N TYR A 148 -4.15 0.53 10.65
CA TYR A 148 -4.43 -0.49 11.67
C TYR A 148 -4.39 -1.90 11.09
N ASN A 149 -5.01 -2.12 9.93
CA ASN A 149 -4.96 -3.39 9.23
C ASN A 149 -3.52 -3.82 8.89
N ALA A 150 -2.69 -2.90 8.40
CA ALA A 150 -1.29 -3.17 8.08
C ALA A 150 -0.46 -3.49 9.34
N LEU A 151 -0.70 -2.81 10.46
CA LEU A 151 -0.08 -3.12 11.75
C LEU A 151 -0.41 -4.54 12.22
N CYS A 152 -1.68 -4.95 12.13
CA CYS A 152 -2.10 -6.31 12.46
C CYS A 152 -1.39 -7.35 11.58
N PHE A 153 -1.29 -7.10 10.27
CA PHE A 153 -0.61 -7.97 9.32
C PHE A 153 0.87 -8.16 9.68
N ILE A 154 1.59 -7.07 9.93
CA ILE A 154 3.02 -7.13 10.28
C ILE A 154 3.25 -7.76 11.65
N SER A 155 2.36 -7.55 12.61
CA SER A 155 2.42 -8.25 13.90
C SER A 155 2.33 -9.77 13.73
N GLU A 156 1.42 -10.24 12.88
CA GLU A 156 1.31 -11.66 12.56
C GLU A 156 2.57 -12.19 11.86
N TYR A 157 3.08 -11.45 10.87
CA TYR A 157 4.31 -11.81 10.17
C TYR A 157 5.51 -11.93 11.13
N ALA A 158 5.69 -10.96 12.03
CA ALA A 158 6.77 -10.95 13.01
C ALA A 158 6.69 -12.15 13.98
N ASN A 159 5.50 -12.55 14.40
CA ASN A 159 5.30 -13.74 15.24
C ASN A 159 5.70 -15.02 14.49
N ARG A 160 5.30 -15.18 13.24
CA ARG A 160 5.70 -16.33 12.41
C ARG A 160 7.21 -16.43 12.22
N LEU A 161 7.91 -15.31 12.05
CA LEU A 161 9.38 -15.30 11.97
C LEU A 161 10.05 -15.76 13.26
N LYS A 162 9.50 -15.43 14.43
CA LYS A 162 9.99 -15.91 15.73
C LYS A 162 9.80 -17.43 15.87
N ASP A 163 8.62 -17.92 15.53
CA ASP A 163 8.30 -19.35 15.60
C ASP A 163 9.20 -20.18 14.68
N THR A 164 9.45 -19.69 13.44
CA THR A 164 10.33 -20.36 12.48
C THR A 164 11.78 -20.42 12.96
N LYS A 165 12.26 -19.38 13.66
CA LYS A 165 13.61 -19.38 14.27
C LYS A 165 13.71 -20.33 15.44
N ALA A 166 12.68 -20.40 16.27
CA ALA A 166 12.63 -21.32 17.41
C ALA A 166 12.59 -22.82 17.00
N GLN A 167 11.99 -23.13 15.83
CA GLN A 167 11.95 -24.49 15.29
C GLN A 167 13.27 -24.95 14.66
N LYS A 168 14.16 -24.02 14.31
CA LYS A 168 15.46 -24.30 13.68
C LYS A 168 16.64 -24.29 14.66
N ALA A 169 16.41 -23.90 15.90
CA ALA A 169 17.40 -23.86 16.98
C ALA A 169 17.32 -25.12 17.84
#